data_f5e426a0d9e1df89d56a86e895802c0e
#
_entry.id   f5e426a0d9e1df89d56a86e895802c0e
#
_cell.length_a   1.000
_cell.length_b   1.000
_cell.length_c   1.000
_cell.angle_alpha   90.00
_cell.angle_beta   90.00
_cell.angle_gamma   90.00
#
_symmetry.space_group_name_H-M   'P 1'
#
loop_
_entity.id
_entity.type
_entity.pdbx_description
1 polymer ?
#
loop_
_entity_poly.entity_id
_entity_poly.type
_entity_poly.pdbx_seq_one_letter_code
_entity_poly.pdbx_strand_id
1 'polypeptide(L)'
;MATKSLVIRVEIDHALKAHNCQANARHRLARGDKRLKVRNGRSWDHYCVPCATGILVRDVAKLRTLLAQFDGAHQTTDTPQHL
;
A
#
# COMPACT_ATOMS: atom_id res chain seq x y z
N MET A 1 4.34 24.16 -0.18
CA MET A 1 4.13 23.15 0.85
C MET A 1 3.83 21.79 0.23
N ALA A 2 4.41 20.75 0.80
CA ALA A 2 4.21 19.42 0.26
C ALA A 2 2.84 18.85 0.64
N THR A 3 2.23 18.17 -0.29
CA THR A 3 0.97 17.47 -0.06
C THR A 3 1.26 16.11 0.58
N LYS A 4 0.42 15.70 1.51
CA LYS A 4 0.58 14.39 2.15
C LYS A 4 0.33 13.27 1.15
N SER A 5 1.12 12.22 1.27
CA SER A 5 0.88 11.00 0.50
C SER A 5 -0.33 10.25 1.03
N LEU A 6 -1.06 9.59 0.14
CA LEU A 6 -2.17 8.73 0.52
C LEU A 6 -1.71 7.45 1.22
N VAL A 7 -0.44 7.12 1.09
CA VAL A 7 0.12 5.85 1.62
C VAL A 7 1.16 6.09 2.71
N ILE A 8 0.98 7.12 3.51
CA ILE A 8 1.96 7.54 4.51
C ILE A 8 2.11 6.57 5.69
N ARG A 9 1.17 5.66 5.86
CA ARG A 9 1.18 4.73 7.00
C ARG A 9 1.44 3.30 6.57
N VAL A 10 2.31 3.16 5.60
CA VAL A 10 2.70 1.86 5.04
C VAL A 10 4.22 1.85 4.91
N GLU A 11 4.84 0.78 5.40
CA GLU A 11 6.29 0.64 5.29
C GLU A 11 6.69 -0.82 5.24
N ILE A 12 7.91 -1.10 4.85
CA ILE A 12 8.45 -2.45 4.79
C ILE A 12 9.52 -2.57 5.87
N ASP A 13 9.44 -3.66 6.64
CA ASP A 13 10.48 -4.00 7.59
C ASP A 13 10.69 -5.51 7.61
N HIS A 14 11.33 -6.01 8.65
CA HIS A 14 11.60 -7.43 8.83
C HIS A 14 11.00 -7.90 10.14
N ALA A 15 10.43 -9.09 10.15
CA ALA A 15 9.80 -9.63 11.34
C ALA A 15 10.81 -9.81 12.47
N LEU A 16 10.48 -9.32 13.64
CA LEU A 16 11.34 -9.44 14.81
C LEU A 16 11.20 -10.83 15.47
N LYS A 17 10.06 -11.47 15.23
CA LYS A 17 9.79 -12.82 15.71
C LYS A 17 8.79 -13.47 14.76
N ALA A 18 8.65 -14.78 14.83
CA ALA A 18 7.70 -15.50 14.01
C ALA A 18 6.26 -15.13 14.39
N HIS A 19 5.40 -14.93 13.38
CA HIS A 19 3.99 -14.65 13.59
C HIS A 19 3.21 -14.96 12.31
N ASN A 20 1.88 -14.90 12.39
CA ASN A 20 1.04 -15.15 11.23
C ASN A 20 0.80 -13.87 10.44
N CYS A 21 0.56 -14.03 9.13
CA CYS A 21 0.15 -12.94 8.27
C CYS A 21 -1.25 -12.46 8.65
N GLN A 22 -1.48 -11.17 8.62
CA GLN A 22 -2.79 -10.59 8.96
C GLN A 22 -3.87 -11.00 7.95
N ALA A 23 -3.53 -11.13 6.68
CA ALA A 23 -4.50 -11.47 5.64
C ALA A 23 -4.86 -12.96 5.64
N ASN A 24 -3.95 -13.82 6.09
CA ASN A 24 -4.16 -15.26 6.06
C ASN A 24 -3.33 -15.92 7.15
N ALA A 25 -4.00 -16.42 8.18
CA ALA A 25 -3.33 -17.04 9.33
C ALA A 25 -2.54 -18.29 8.96
N ARG A 26 -2.78 -18.86 7.79
CA ARG A 26 -2.01 -20.01 7.30
C ARG A 26 -0.64 -19.61 6.77
N HIS A 27 -0.45 -18.32 6.46
CA HIS A 27 0.82 -17.82 6.01
C HIS A 27 1.64 -17.41 7.23
N ARG A 28 2.74 -18.11 7.43
CA ARG A 28 3.60 -17.88 8.58
C ARG A 28 4.81 -17.06 8.19
N LEU A 29 5.07 -15.99 8.92
CA LEU A 29 6.31 -15.23 8.76
C LEU A 29 7.32 -15.75 9.80
N ALA A 30 8.53 -16.03 9.34
CA ALA A 30 9.62 -16.38 10.24
C ALA A 30 10.36 -15.11 10.65
N ARG A 31 11.10 -15.20 11.76
CA ARG A 31 11.95 -14.10 12.17
C ARG A 31 12.89 -13.71 11.05
N GLY A 32 12.96 -12.43 10.75
CA GLY A 32 13.81 -11.90 9.69
C GLY A 32 13.14 -11.80 8.34
N ASP A 33 11.95 -12.38 8.17
CA ASP A 33 11.23 -12.29 6.90
C ASP A 33 10.80 -10.86 6.64
N LYS A 34 10.90 -10.45 5.38
CA LYS A 34 10.41 -9.15 4.95
C LYS A 34 8.88 -9.14 5.04
N ARG A 35 8.34 -8.04 5.50
CA ARG A 35 6.89 -7.90 5.65
C ARG A 35 6.45 -6.49 5.37
N LEU A 36 5.18 -6.34 4.98
CA LEU A 36 4.55 -5.04 4.83
C LEU A 36 3.83 -4.69 6.13
N LYS A 37 4.04 -3.49 6.63
CA LYS A 37 3.36 -2.97 7.82
C LYS A 37 2.36 -1.92 7.38
N VAL A 38 1.14 -2.06 7.84
CA VAL A 38 0.08 -1.07 7.60
C VAL A 38 -0.46 -0.62 8.95
N ARG A 39 -0.45 0.68 9.19
CA ARG A 39 -0.95 1.22 10.44
C ARG A 39 -2.44 0.97 10.57
N ASN A 40 -2.85 0.47 11.73
CA ASN A 40 -4.25 0.20 12.03
C ASN A 40 -4.53 0.73 13.43
N GLY A 41 -4.99 1.99 13.51
CA GLY A 41 -5.20 2.62 14.80
C GLY A 41 -3.89 2.78 15.56
N ARG A 42 -3.81 2.17 16.72
CA ARG A 42 -2.60 2.23 17.55
C ARG A 42 -1.64 1.07 17.31
N SER A 43 -2.00 0.17 16.42
CA SER A 43 -1.17 -0.99 16.15
C SER A 43 -0.82 -1.06 14.67
N TRP A 44 -0.12 -2.12 14.30
CA TRP A 44 0.29 -2.36 12.92
C TRP A 44 -0.19 -3.73 12.49
N ASP A 45 -0.75 -3.81 11.30
CA ASP A 45 -1.04 -5.07 10.65
C ASP A 45 0.17 -5.45 9.80
N HIS A 46 0.54 -6.73 9.83
CA HIS A 46 1.70 -7.22 9.10
C HIS A 46 1.29 -8.25 8.07
N TYR A 47 1.82 -8.13 6.87
CA TYR A 47 1.48 -9.01 5.75
C TYR A 47 2.73 -9.64 5.17
N CYS A 48 2.64 -10.93 4.81
CA CYS A 48 3.72 -11.62 4.14
C CYS A 48 3.91 -11.09 2.71
N VAL A 49 5.04 -11.41 2.08
CA VAL A 49 5.34 -10.87 0.75
C VAL A 49 4.26 -11.20 -0.28
N PRO A 50 3.78 -12.45 -0.42
CA PRO A 50 2.73 -12.74 -1.39
C PRO A 50 1.45 -11.94 -1.17
N CYS A 51 0.98 -11.84 0.07
CA CYS A 51 -0.23 -11.08 0.38
C CYS A 51 -0.01 -9.58 0.17
N ALA A 52 1.15 -9.06 0.58
CA ALA A 52 1.50 -7.67 0.40
C ALA A 52 1.56 -7.30 -1.08
N THR A 53 2.14 -8.18 -1.89
CA THR A 53 2.22 -7.96 -3.34
C THR A 53 0.82 -7.84 -3.94
N GLY A 54 -0.10 -8.72 -3.54
CA GLY A 54 -1.48 -8.67 -4.01
C GLY A 54 -2.18 -7.37 -3.61
N ILE A 55 -1.99 -6.93 -2.37
CA ILE A 55 -2.57 -5.68 -1.89
C ILE A 55 -2.02 -4.49 -2.68
N LEU A 56 -0.71 -4.44 -2.85
CA LEU A 56 -0.07 -3.32 -3.54
C LEU A 56 -0.48 -3.25 -5.00
N VAL A 57 -0.54 -4.40 -5.69
CA VAL A 57 -0.96 -4.44 -7.08
C VAL A 57 -2.38 -3.91 -7.23
N ARG A 58 -3.29 -4.34 -6.35
CA ARG A 58 -4.68 -3.90 -6.38
C ARG A 58 -4.79 -2.40 -6.11
N ASP A 59 -4.05 -1.92 -5.12
CA ASP A 59 -4.11 -0.51 -4.75
C ASP A 59 -3.49 0.39 -5.81
N VAL A 60 -2.41 -0.05 -6.45
CA VAL A 60 -1.83 0.67 -7.57
C VAL A 60 -2.84 0.79 -8.70
N ALA A 61 -3.56 -0.29 -9.02
CA ALA A 61 -4.57 -0.27 -10.05
C ALA A 61 -5.69 0.73 -9.71
N LYS A 62 -6.12 0.74 -8.45
CA LYS A 62 -7.14 1.68 -8.01
C LYS A 62 -6.66 3.13 -8.10
N LEU A 63 -5.43 3.40 -7.69
CA LEU A 63 -4.87 4.73 -7.78
C LEU A 63 -4.74 5.19 -9.22
N ARG A 64 -4.37 4.30 -10.13
CA ARG A 64 -4.32 4.61 -11.57
C ARG A 64 -5.71 4.93 -12.11
N THR A 65 -6.73 4.19 -11.66
CA THR A 65 -8.10 4.46 -12.07
C THR A 65 -8.54 5.85 -11.63
N LEU A 66 -8.23 6.22 -10.39
CA LEU A 66 -8.55 7.55 -9.88
C LEU A 66 -7.82 8.64 -10.67
N LEU A 67 -6.55 8.42 -10.93
CA LEU A 67 -5.75 9.36 -11.69
C LEU A 67 -6.33 9.54 -13.11
N ALA A 68 -6.74 8.44 -13.73
CA ALA A 68 -7.33 8.48 -15.08
C ALA A 68 -8.62 9.29 -15.09
N GLN A 69 -9.38 9.30 -14.00
CA GLN A 69 -10.59 10.09 -13.93
C GLN A 69 -10.30 11.59 -13.96
N PHE A 70 -9.20 12.00 -13.35
CA PHE A 70 -8.78 13.39 -13.44
C PHE A 70 -8.32 13.75 -14.84
N ASP A 71 -7.54 12.88 -15.47
CA ASP A 71 -7.08 13.10 -16.82
C ASP A 71 -8.26 13.22 -17.79
N GLY A 72 -9.22 12.32 -17.64
CA GLY A 72 -10.41 12.37 -18.47
C GLY A 72 -11.26 13.61 -18.22
N ALA A 73 -11.28 14.05 -16.97
CA ALA A 73 -12.09 15.21 -16.59
C ALA A 73 -11.54 16.50 -17.18
N HIS A 74 -10.22 16.58 -17.35
CA HIS A 74 -9.69 17.78 -17.91
C HIS A 74 -8.95 17.57 -19.19
N GLN A 75 -9.16 16.59 -19.80
CA GLN A 75 -8.65 16.42 -21.01
C GLN A 75 -8.85 17.47 -21.90
N THR A 76 -8.68 17.88 -21.57
CA THR A 76 -8.66 18.75 -22.10
C THR A 76 -7.70 19.42 -21.90
N THR A 77 -7.25 19.17 -21.48
CA THR A 77 -6.41 19.57 -21.33
C THR A 77 -5.66 19.97 -21.00
N ASP A 78 -5.44 20.05 -20.85
CA ASP A 78 -4.60 20.34 -20.54
C ASP A 78 -4.12 20.51 -19.81
N THR A 79 -4.03 20.49 -19.40
CA THR A 79 -3.55 20.63 -18.69
C THR A 79 -3.12 20.46 -18.00
N PRO A 80 -2.70 20.17 -17.77
CA PRO A 80 -2.26 19.85 -16.87
C PRO A 80 -1.68 20.37 -16.07
N GLN A 81 -1.72 20.72 -15.86
CA GLN A 81 -1.39 21.16 -15.24
C GLN A 81 -1.62 21.48 -14.32
N HIS A 82 -1.83 21.38 -14.05
CA HIS A 82 -2.16 21.71 -13.21
C HIS A 82 -2.13 21.21 -12.32
N LEU A 83 -2.01 20.89 -11.91
CA LEU A 83 -1.93 20.52 -11.18
C LEU A 83 -1.50 20.76 -10.70
#